data_86d078423bafba4272a4a31cae48a4f4
#
_entry.id   86d078423bafba4272a4a31cae48a4f4
#
_cell.length_a   1.000
_cell.length_b   1.000
_cell.length_c   1.000
_cell.angle_alpha   90.00
_cell.angle_beta   90.00
_cell.angle_gamma   90.00
#
_symmetry.space_group_name_H-M   'P 1'
#
loop_
_entity.id
_entity.type
_entity.pdbx_description
1 polymer ?
#
loop_
_entity_poly.entity_id
_entity_poly.type
_entity_poly.pdbx_seq_one_letter_code
_entity_poly.pdbx_strand_id
1 'polypeptide(L)'
;MHNRPMRVFSGIRASGDKTLGNYSGGFRQYVATQEQAVRERGQAFFCVVDLHSITTPFEPDVLRESTLSVAAWLFATGLDPERSTVFVQSQVGAHAEAAWLLGAVTAFGELRRMTQFKEKAEGQDFVSAGLFSYPVLMAGDILLYQADSVPIGDDQRQHVELTRNVAERFNQRFGETFTVPRGAYPDEGARIKNLQEPERLMSTSRGAPQGVVRLVDSADEIRRKFKTAVTDSGREIVHDGIVRFSLFGPQQ
;
A
#
# COMPACT_ATOMS: atom_id res chain seq x y z
N MET A 1 0.23 -1.08 31.50
CA MET A 1 0.91 -0.97 30.20
C MET A 1 1.37 -2.36 29.82
N HIS A 2 0.81 -2.94 28.76
CA HIS A 2 1.17 -4.30 28.34
C HIS A 2 2.59 -4.27 27.77
N ASN A 3 3.51 -4.98 28.42
CA ASN A 3 4.91 -5.11 28.01
C ASN A 3 5.03 -6.16 26.88
N ARG A 4 4.17 -6.04 25.82
CA ARG A 4 4.28 -6.89 24.64
C ARG A 4 5.16 -6.23 23.58
N PRO A 5 5.85 -7.02 22.75
CA PRO A 5 6.61 -6.49 21.62
C PRO A 5 5.72 -5.67 20.66
N MET A 6 6.29 -4.59 20.12
CA MET A 6 5.61 -3.78 19.07
C MET A 6 5.27 -4.67 17.88
N ARG A 7 4.09 -4.48 17.32
CA ARG A 7 3.65 -5.17 16.11
C ARG A 7 3.36 -4.18 14.99
N VAL A 8 3.92 -4.48 13.84
CA VAL A 8 3.71 -3.70 12.63
C VAL A 8 3.00 -4.57 11.60
N PHE A 9 1.96 -4.03 10.97
CA PHE A 9 1.25 -4.69 9.87
C PHE A 9 1.27 -3.83 8.63
N SER A 10 1.55 -4.43 7.46
CA SER A 10 1.43 -3.78 6.17
C SER A 10 0.76 -4.69 5.16
N GLY A 11 -0.29 -4.19 4.49
CA GLY A 11 -0.97 -4.86 3.40
C GLY A 11 -0.46 -4.39 2.04
N ILE A 12 -0.10 -5.32 1.17
CA ILE A 12 0.39 -5.05 -0.18
C ILE A 12 -0.57 -5.65 -1.20
N ARG A 13 -1.20 -4.80 -2.02
CA ARG A 13 -2.18 -5.25 -3.01
C ARG A 13 -1.51 -6.10 -4.09
N ALA A 14 -2.15 -7.25 -4.40
CA ALA A 14 -1.82 -8.08 -5.54
C ALA A 14 -2.21 -7.37 -6.83
N SER A 15 -1.31 -6.60 -7.41
CA SER A 15 -1.54 -5.85 -8.65
C SER A 15 -0.30 -5.84 -9.50
N GLY A 16 -0.46 -5.93 -10.80
CA GLY A 16 0.48 -5.86 -11.92
C GLY A 16 1.96 -5.54 -11.66
N ASP A 17 2.66 -5.21 -12.73
CA ASP A 17 4.09 -4.87 -12.68
C ASP A 17 4.41 -3.77 -11.67
N LYS A 18 5.52 -3.94 -10.98
CA LYS A 18 6.00 -2.98 -10.00
C LYS A 18 6.90 -1.92 -10.63
N THR A 19 6.73 -0.69 -10.19
CA THR A 19 7.46 0.48 -10.69
C THR A 19 8.52 0.94 -9.69
N LEU A 20 9.42 1.80 -10.16
CA LEU A 20 10.36 2.52 -9.29
C LEU A 20 9.64 3.27 -8.16
N GLY A 21 8.42 3.80 -8.42
CA GLY A 21 7.58 4.41 -7.40
C GLY A 21 7.12 3.42 -6.33
N ASN A 22 6.74 2.19 -6.71
CA ASN A 22 6.42 1.13 -5.74
C ASN A 22 7.64 0.72 -4.91
N TYR A 23 8.83 0.66 -5.51
CA TYR A 23 10.05 0.36 -4.78
C TYR A 23 10.38 1.45 -3.76
N SER A 24 10.43 2.71 -4.19
CA SER A 24 10.78 3.83 -3.32
C SER A 24 9.75 4.09 -2.22
N GLY A 25 8.47 4.08 -2.57
CA GLY A 25 7.38 4.40 -1.66
C GLY A 25 6.83 3.22 -0.84
N GLY A 26 7.17 1.98 -1.20
CA GLY A 26 6.63 0.78 -0.56
C GLY A 26 7.74 -0.19 -0.12
N PHE A 27 8.31 -0.96 -1.06
CA PHE A 27 9.21 -2.07 -0.71
C PHE A 27 10.40 -1.65 0.17
N ARG A 28 11.05 -0.53 -0.14
CA ARG A 28 12.14 0.02 0.68
C ARG A 28 11.68 0.33 2.11
N GLN A 29 10.46 0.82 2.26
CA GLN A 29 9.87 1.11 3.58
C GLN A 29 9.58 -0.17 4.37
N TYR A 30 9.15 -1.25 3.68
CA TYR A 30 8.90 -2.53 4.35
C TYR A 30 10.19 -3.11 4.93
N VAL A 31 11.30 -3.05 4.19
CA VAL A 31 12.62 -3.47 4.70
C VAL A 31 13.03 -2.63 5.91
N ALA A 32 12.90 -1.30 5.83
CA ALA A 32 13.18 -0.42 6.98
C ALA A 32 12.31 -0.73 8.21
N THR A 33 11.03 -1.06 7.97
CA THR A 33 10.08 -1.47 9.00
C THR A 33 10.46 -2.79 9.64
N GLN A 34 10.89 -3.79 8.84
CA GLN A 34 11.42 -5.06 9.35
C GLN A 34 12.63 -4.82 10.25
N GLU A 35 13.59 -4.01 9.79
CA GLU A 35 14.79 -3.68 10.55
C GLU A 35 14.47 -2.99 11.88
N GLN A 36 13.50 -2.07 11.86
CA GLN A 36 13.04 -1.40 13.07
C GLN A 36 12.39 -2.41 14.02
N ALA A 37 11.47 -3.25 13.54
CA ALA A 37 10.81 -4.26 14.37
C ALA A 37 11.83 -5.18 15.03
N VAL A 38 12.85 -5.63 14.30
CA VAL A 38 13.92 -6.47 14.86
C VAL A 38 14.71 -5.73 15.97
N ARG A 39 15.10 -4.47 15.72
CA ARG A 39 15.82 -3.66 16.73
C ARG A 39 15.00 -3.49 18.02
N GLU A 40 13.70 -3.35 17.89
CA GLU A 40 12.78 -3.15 19.01
C GLU A 40 12.25 -4.47 19.61
N ARG A 41 12.79 -5.62 19.15
CA ARG A 41 12.30 -6.96 19.52
C ARG A 41 10.80 -7.14 19.28
N GLY A 42 10.29 -6.45 18.27
CA GLY A 42 8.91 -6.50 17.82
C GLY A 42 8.66 -7.56 16.75
N GLN A 43 7.51 -7.49 16.12
CA GLN A 43 7.09 -8.38 15.04
C GLN A 43 6.60 -7.56 13.84
N ALA A 44 6.99 -7.94 12.63
CA ALA A 44 6.52 -7.34 11.39
C ALA A 44 5.74 -8.36 10.56
N PHE A 45 4.55 -7.98 10.12
CA PHE A 45 3.63 -8.78 9.31
C PHE A 45 3.41 -8.08 7.97
N PHE A 46 3.71 -8.78 6.87
CA PHE A 46 3.53 -8.30 5.51
C PHE A 46 2.55 -9.23 4.79
N CYS A 47 1.38 -8.70 4.48
CA CYS A 47 0.28 -9.45 3.91
C CYS A 47 0.09 -9.09 2.44
N VAL A 48 0.14 -10.06 1.53
CA VAL A 48 -0.33 -9.87 0.16
C VAL A 48 -1.86 -9.93 0.19
N VAL A 49 -2.50 -8.76 0.04
CA VAL A 49 -3.96 -8.60 0.24
C VAL A 49 -4.73 -8.88 -1.06
N ASP A 50 -4.84 -10.14 -1.41
CA ASP A 50 -5.51 -10.63 -2.61
C ASP A 50 -7.05 -10.49 -2.54
N LEU A 51 -7.66 -10.61 -1.35
CA LEU A 51 -9.11 -10.39 -1.19
C LEU A 51 -9.51 -8.93 -1.48
N HIS A 52 -8.63 -7.96 -1.25
CA HIS A 52 -8.89 -6.58 -1.67
C HIS A 52 -8.86 -6.43 -3.20
N SER A 53 -8.16 -7.32 -3.90
CA SER A 53 -8.06 -7.24 -5.35
C SER A 53 -9.35 -7.70 -6.05
N ILE A 54 -10.14 -8.57 -5.43
CA ILE A 54 -11.42 -9.06 -6.01
C ILE A 54 -12.59 -8.07 -5.83
N THR A 55 -12.39 -6.94 -5.16
CA THR A 55 -13.43 -5.90 -5.01
C THR A 55 -13.71 -5.11 -6.29
N THR A 56 -12.83 -5.22 -7.27
CA THR A 56 -12.94 -4.66 -8.63
C THR A 56 -12.85 -5.80 -9.64
N PRO A 57 -13.28 -5.63 -10.91
CA PRO A 57 -13.15 -6.67 -11.92
C PRO A 57 -11.73 -7.24 -12.00
N PHE A 58 -11.61 -8.55 -12.06
CA PHE A 58 -10.35 -9.28 -12.09
C PHE A 58 -10.45 -10.57 -12.91
N GLU A 59 -9.30 -11.01 -13.45
CA GLU A 59 -9.15 -12.32 -14.06
C GLU A 59 -8.44 -13.26 -13.07
N PRO A 60 -8.98 -14.45 -12.78
CA PRO A 60 -8.47 -15.34 -11.73
C PRO A 60 -6.99 -15.72 -11.90
N ASP A 61 -6.56 -16.04 -13.13
CA ASP A 61 -5.16 -16.42 -13.40
C ASP A 61 -4.22 -15.23 -13.24
N VAL A 62 -4.63 -14.05 -13.71
CA VAL A 62 -3.85 -12.80 -13.53
C VAL A 62 -3.72 -12.46 -12.04
N LEU A 63 -4.78 -12.63 -11.26
CA LEU A 63 -4.72 -12.41 -9.82
C LEU A 63 -3.77 -13.37 -9.13
N ARG A 64 -3.80 -14.66 -9.51
CA ARG A 64 -2.89 -15.68 -8.96
C ARG A 64 -1.43 -15.34 -9.25
N GLU A 65 -1.11 -15.03 -10.51
CA GLU A 65 0.23 -14.63 -10.93
C GLU A 65 0.69 -13.35 -10.21
N SER A 66 -0.18 -12.35 -10.12
CA SER A 66 0.10 -11.09 -9.41
C SER A 66 0.38 -11.32 -7.93
N THR A 67 -0.37 -12.20 -7.27
CA THR A 67 -0.17 -12.55 -5.86
C THR A 67 1.20 -13.17 -5.63
N LEU A 68 1.59 -14.15 -6.44
CA LEU A 68 2.91 -14.78 -6.37
C LEU A 68 4.03 -13.79 -6.72
N SER A 69 3.82 -12.96 -7.75
CA SER A 69 4.78 -11.93 -8.15
C SER A 69 5.03 -10.92 -7.04
N VAL A 70 3.99 -10.46 -6.35
CA VAL A 70 4.15 -9.53 -5.22
C VAL A 70 4.92 -10.19 -4.08
N ALA A 71 4.62 -11.44 -3.74
CA ALA A 71 5.38 -12.19 -2.74
C ALA A 71 6.86 -12.31 -3.12
N ALA A 72 7.15 -12.64 -4.39
CA ALA A 72 8.52 -12.70 -4.89
C ALA A 72 9.24 -11.33 -4.79
N TRP A 73 8.56 -10.23 -5.13
CA TRP A 73 9.11 -8.88 -4.98
C TRP A 73 9.43 -8.52 -3.53
N LEU A 74 8.60 -8.91 -2.57
CA LEU A 74 8.87 -8.67 -1.16
C LEU A 74 10.20 -9.29 -0.72
N PHE A 75 10.46 -10.54 -1.10
CA PHE A 75 11.74 -11.20 -0.79
C PHE A 75 12.90 -10.65 -1.62
N ALA A 76 12.71 -10.44 -2.91
CA ALA A 76 13.76 -9.91 -3.79
C ALA A 76 14.23 -8.50 -3.39
N THR A 77 13.38 -7.72 -2.74
CA THR A 77 13.71 -6.37 -2.26
C THR A 77 14.27 -6.35 -0.84
N GLY A 78 14.36 -7.47 -0.15
CA GLY A 78 15.11 -7.62 1.10
C GLY A 78 14.28 -7.99 2.33
N LEU A 79 13.01 -8.36 2.19
CA LEU A 79 12.32 -8.99 3.31
C LEU A 79 12.90 -10.39 3.56
N ASP A 80 13.18 -10.66 4.84
CA ASP A 80 13.75 -11.90 5.31
C ASP A 80 12.67 -12.71 6.06
N PRO A 81 12.32 -13.94 5.62
CA PRO A 81 11.30 -14.77 6.27
C PRO A 81 11.68 -15.22 7.68
N GLU A 82 12.96 -15.18 8.05
CA GLU A 82 13.41 -15.47 9.43
C GLU A 82 13.20 -14.27 10.36
N ARG A 83 12.94 -13.09 9.81
CA ARG A 83 12.87 -11.81 10.54
C ARG A 83 11.49 -11.15 10.49
N SER A 84 10.64 -11.59 9.56
CA SER A 84 9.27 -11.10 9.39
C SER A 84 8.35 -12.19 8.88
N THR A 85 7.05 -12.03 9.12
CA THR A 85 6.04 -12.94 8.59
C THR A 85 5.47 -12.38 7.29
N VAL A 86 5.65 -13.12 6.19
CA VAL A 86 5.06 -12.79 4.88
C VAL A 86 4.01 -13.85 4.54
N PHE A 87 2.80 -13.44 4.18
CA PHE A 87 1.70 -14.37 3.91
C PHE A 87 0.67 -13.78 2.93
N VAL A 88 -0.21 -14.63 2.41
CA VAL A 88 -1.32 -14.26 1.54
C VAL A 88 -2.60 -14.21 2.34
N GLN A 89 -3.36 -13.14 2.22
CA GLN A 89 -4.58 -12.85 3.00
C GLN A 89 -5.62 -13.98 2.91
N SER A 90 -5.91 -14.47 1.70
CA SER A 90 -6.91 -15.52 1.49
C SER A 90 -6.55 -16.87 2.11
N GLN A 91 -5.27 -17.09 2.45
CA GLN A 91 -4.81 -18.31 3.13
C GLN A 91 -5.09 -18.28 4.64
N VAL A 92 -5.56 -17.16 5.17
CA VAL A 92 -5.93 -16.98 6.58
C VAL A 92 -7.40 -16.59 6.65
N GLY A 93 -8.30 -17.55 6.77
CA GLY A 93 -9.76 -17.35 6.73
C GLY A 93 -10.28 -16.36 7.79
N ALA A 94 -9.55 -16.18 8.90
CA ALA A 94 -9.89 -15.24 9.96
C ALA A 94 -10.01 -13.77 9.48
N HIS A 95 -9.36 -13.39 8.38
CA HIS A 95 -9.53 -12.05 7.80
C HIS A 95 -10.97 -11.78 7.35
N ALA A 96 -11.57 -12.73 6.64
CA ALA A 96 -12.97 -12.62 6.20
C ALA A 96 -13.94 -12.70 7.38
N GLU A 97 -13.67 -13.55 8.37
CA GLU A 97 -14.45 -13.65 9.60
C GLU A 97 -14.41 -12.37 10.41
N ALA A 98 -13.20 -11.80 10.63
CA ALA A 98 -13.03 -10.52 11.30
C ALA A 98 -13.75 -9.39 10.57
N ALA A 99 -13.68 -9.35 9.24
CA ALA A 99 -14.41 -8.35 8.45
C ALA A 99 -15.92 -8.42 8.69
N TRP A 100 -16.48 -9.63 8.78
CA TRP A 100 -17.90 -9.82 9.08
C TRP A 100 -18.25 -9.32 10.48
N LEU A 101 -17.50 -9.76 11.50
CA LEU A 101 -17.74 -9.37 12.90
C LEU A 101 -17.58 -7.87 13.12
N LEU A 102 -16.54 -7.26 12.57
CA LEU A 102 -16.30 -5.83 12.64
C LEU A 102 -17.34 -5.03 11.84
N GLY A 103 -17.88 -5.60 10.76
CA GLY A 103 -18.97 -5.02 10.01
C GLY A 103 -20.21 -4.77 10.85
N ALA A 104 -20.49 -5.65 11.84
CA ALA A 104 -21.62 -5.51 12.77
C ALA A 104 -21.48 -4.31 13.75
N VAL A 105 -20.27 -3.77 13.89
CA VAL A 105 -20.00 -2.59 14.73
C VAL A 105 -19.54 -1.37 13.93
N THR A 106 -19.49 -1.47 12.61
CA THR A 106 -19.13 -0.36 11.72
C THR A 106 -20.36 0.38 11.25
N ALA A 107 -20.39 1.70 11.41
CA ALA A 107 -21.52 2.49 10.98
C ALA A 107 -21.56 2.63 9.44
N PHE A 108 -22.72 2.34 8.84
CA PHE A 108 -22.94 2.51 7.38
C PHE A 108 -22.56 3.90 6.88
N GLY A 109 -22.88 4.95 7.66
CA GLY A 109 -22.54 6.32 7.30
C GLY A 109 -21.04 6.61 7.26
N GLU A 110 -20.20 5.88 8.00
CA GLU A 110 -18.74 5.99 7.93
C GLU A 110 -18.25 5.45 6.60
N LEU A 111 -18.70 4.25 6.19
CA LEU A 111 -18.36 3.64 4.91
C LEU A 111 -18.81 4.50 3.73
N ARG A 112 -20.03 5.06 3.77
CA ARG A 112 -20.56 5.94 2.72
C ARG A 112 -19.74 7.21 2.53
N ARG A 113 -19.02 7.68 3.53
CA ARG A 113 -18.18 8.87 3.47
C ARG A 113 -16.76 8.61 2.96
N MET A 114 -16.37 7.35 2.77
CA MET A 114 -15.03 7.01 2.28
C MET A 114 -14.78 7.59 0.89
N THR A 115 -13.71 8.39 0.77
CA THR A 115 -13.36 9.08 -0.47
C THR A 115 -13.03 8.09 -1.59
N GLN A 116 -12.22 7.09 -1.30
CA GLN A 116 -11.84 6.07 -2.31
C GLN A 116 -13.02 5.25 -2.82
N PHE A 117 -14.06 5.03 -2.01
CA PHE A 117 -15.28 4.40 -2.50
C PHE A 117 -15.97 5.26 -3.56
N LYS A 118 -16.12 6.55 -3.30
CA LYS A 118 -16.75 7.50 -4.24
C LYS A 118 -15.99 7.58 -5.56
N GLU A 119 -14.66 7.74 -5.50
CA GLU A 119 -13.79 7.84 -6.66
C GLU A 119 -13.80 6.57 -7.53
N LYS A 120 -13.80 5.39 -6.89
CA LYS A 120 -13.79 4.10 -7.62
C LYS A 120 -15.15 3.68 -8.13
N ALA A 121 -16.24 4.14 -7.50
CA ALA A 121 -17.61 3.86 -7.93
C ALA A 121 -18.08 4.78 -9.06
N GLU A 122 -17.43 5.94 -9.22
CA GLU A 122 -17.82 6.93 -10.23
C GLU A 122 -17.67 6.36 -11.65
N GLY A 123 -18.72 6.46 -12.45
CA GLY A 123 -18.75 6.01 -13.85
C GLY A 123 -18.72 4.48 -14.04
N GLN A 124 -18.93 3.69 -12.98
CA GLN A 124 -19.02 2.23 -13.07
C GLN A 124 -20.48 1.78 -13.21
N ASP A 125 -20.75 0.92 -14.21
CA ASP A 125 -22.07 0.29 -14.38
C ASP A 125 -22.36 -0.72 -13.27
N PHE A 126 -21.34 -1.34 -12.68
CA PHE A 126 -21.43 -2.28 -11.58
C PHE A 126 -20.47 -1.91 -10.46
N VAL A 127 -21.03 -1.69 -9.28
CA VAL A 127 -20.30 -1.44 -8.04
C VAL A 127 -20.55 -2.58 -7.08
N SER A 128 -19.52 -3.37 -6.78
CA SER A 128 -19.66 -4.51 -5.87
C SER A 128 -19.88 -4.07 -4.43
N ALA A 129 -20.61 -4.87 -3.65
CA ALA A 129 -20.72 -4.69 -2.20
C ALA A 129 -19.33 -4.76 -1.53
N GLY A 130 -18.41 -5.56 -2.08
CA GLY A 130 -17.03 -5.63 -1.64
C GLY A 130 -16.29 -4.29 -1.76
N LEU A 131 -16.53 -3.52 -2.83
CA LEU A 131 -15.95 -2.18 -2.98
C LEU A 131 -16.47 -1.20 -1.92
N PHE A 132 -17.70 -1.37 -1.45
CA PHE A 132 -18.25 -0.57 -0.36
C PHE A 132 -17.69 -0.98 1.01
N SER A 133 -17.53 -2.29 1.24
CA SER A 133 -17.20 -2.85 2.57
C SER A 133 -15.70 -3.14 2.80
N TYR A 134 -14.83 -3.05 1.77
CA TYR A 134 -13.41 -3.38 1.93
C TYR A 134 -12.68 -2.60 3.04
N PRO A 135 -13.09 -1.37 3.44
CA PRO A 135 -12.45 -0.71 4.58
C PRO A 135 -12.63 -1.47 5.90
N VAL A 136 -13.70 -2.25 6.02
CA VAL A 136 -13.91 -3.14 7.17
C VAL A 136 -13.00 -4.36 7.11
N LEU A 137 -12.79 -4.92 5.91
CA LEU A 137 -11.80 -5.98 5.71
C LEU A 137 -10.39 -5.49 6.08
N MET A 138 -10.03 -4.27 5.65
CA MET A 138 -8.75 -3.67 6.04
C MET A 138 -8.64 -3.47 7.56
N ALA A 139 -9.72 -3.08 8.22
CA ALA A 139 -9.75 -3.01 9.69
C ALA A 139 -9.51 -4.40 10.30
N GLY A 140 -10.13 -5.45 9.76
CA GLY A 140 -9.90 -6.83 10.16
C GLY A 140 -8.45 -7.25 9.98
N ASP A 141 -7.84 -6.95 8.82
CA ASP A 141 -6.43 -7.24 8.52
C ASP A 141 -5.49 -6.68 9.60
N ILE A 142 -5.73 -5.46 10.04
CA ILE A 142 -4.88 -4.76 11.01
C ILE A 142 -5.13 -5.25 12.43
N LEU A 143 -6.39 -5.37 12.82
CA LEU A 143 -6.79 -5.65 14.20
C LEU A 143 -6.54 -7.11 14.62
N LEU A 144 -6.62 -8.07 13.70
CA LEU A 144 -6.28 -9.47 13.96
C LEU A 144 -4.88 -9.66 14.54
N TYR A 145 -3.92 -8.87 14.06
CA TYR A 145 -2.52 -8.95 14.48
C TYR A 145 -2.20 -8.04 15.66
N GLN A 146 -3.20 -7.34 16.20
CA GLN A 146 -2.98 -6.37 17.28
C GLN A 146 -1.89 -5.36 16.92
N ALA A 147 -1.92 -4.84 15.68
CA ALA A 147 -0.89 -3.96 15.19
C ALA A 147 -0.86 -2.63 15.95
N ASP A 148 0.32 -2.21 16.38
CA ASP A 148 0.56 -0.90 16.99
C ASP A 148 0.76 0.16 15.92
N SER A 149 1.38 -0.23 14.79
CA SER A 149 1.77 0.67 13.71
C SER A 149 1.45 0.07 12.35
N VAL A 150 0.98 0.91 11.44
CA VAL A 150 0.61 0.55 10.07
C VAL A 150 1.30 1.52 9.11
N PRO A 151 2.41 1.10 8.44
CA PRO A 151 3.06 1.90 7.40
C PRO A 151 2.14 2.03 6.18
N ILE A 152 1.72 3.25 5.88
CA ILE A 152 0.76 3.56 4.81
C ILE A 152 1.07 4.88 4.11
N GLY A 153 0.64 4.99 2.85
CA GLY A 153 0.59 6.28 2.16
C GLY A 153 -0.55 7.19 2.67
N ASP A 154 -0.46 8.46 2.36
CA ASP A 154 -1.44 9.48 2.77
C ASP A 154 -2.86 9.18 2.29
N ASP A 155 -3.01 8.54 1.13
CA ASP A 155 -4.29 8.13 0.56
C ASP A 155 -5.03 7.07 1.40
N GLN A 156 -4.32 6.39 2.31
CA GLN A 156 -4.89 5.40 3.24
C GLN A 156 -5.19 5.96 4.63
N ARG A 157 -4.94 7.24 4.88
CA ARG A 157 -5.17 7.89 6.18
C ARG A 157 -6.60 7.67 6.70
N GLN A 158 -7.59 7.88 5.83
CA GLN A 158 -9.00 7.71 6.18
C GLN A 158 -9.36 6.27 6.57
N HIS A 159 -8.69 5.26 5.98
CA HIS A 159 -8.91 3.86 6.32
C HIS A 159 -8.36 3.51 7.70
N VAL A 160 -7.19 4.04 8.06
CA VAL A 160 -6.63 3.83 9.40
C VAL A 160 -7.49 4.52 10.46
N GLU A 161 -8.02 5.72 10.19
CA GLU A 161 -8.95 6.37 11.11
C GLU A 161 -10.24 5.56 11.28
N LEU A 162 -10.80 4.99 10.21
CA LEU A 162 -11.93 4.06 10.33
C LEU A 162 -11.57 2.85 11.19
N THR A 163 -10.41 2.24 10.98
CA THR A 163 -9.92 1.11 11.78
C THR A 163 -9.83 1.46 13.26
N ARG A 164 -9.33 2.64 13.60
CA ARG A 164 -9.26 3.16 14.97
C ARG A 164 -10.64 3.30 15.58
N ASN A 165 -11.57 3.95 14.88
CA ASN A 165 -12.96 4.15 15.33
C ASN A 165 -13.66 2.81 15.58
N VAL A 166 -13.43 1.83 14.71
CA VAL A 166 -13.99 0.47 14.86
C VAL A 166 -13.39 -0.24 16.07
N ALA A 167 -12.07 -0.17 16.27
CA ALA A 167 -11.40 -0.75 17.42
C ALA A 167 -11.88 -0.12 18.74
N GLU A 168 -11.94 1.20 18.82
CA GLU A 168 -12.41 1.93 20.00
C GLU A 168 -13.87 1.60 20.33
N ARG A 169 -14.73 1.57 19.31
CA ARG A 169 -16.15 1.22 19.48
C ARG A 169 -16.33 -0.22 19.95
N PHE A 170 -15.54 -1.15 19.40
CA PHE A 170 -15.55 -2.53 19.83
C PHE A 170 -15.10 -2.66 21.28
N ASN A 171 -13.98 -2.04 21.64
CA ASN A 171 -13.44 -2.05 22.99
C ASN A 171 -14.41 -1.45 24.02
N GLN A 172 -15.08 -0.36 23.68
CA GLN A 172 -16.11 0.26 24.55
C GLN A 172 -17.29 -0.68 24.80
N ARG A 173 -17.67 -1.47 23.79
CA ARG A 173 -18.85 -2.34 23.88
C ARG A 173 -18.56 -3.68 24.53
N PHE A 174 -17.40 -4.25 24.29
CA PHE A 174 -17.07 -5.64 24.61
C PHE A 174 -15.86 -5.79 25.56
N GLY A 175 -15.28 -4.68 26.02
CA GLY A 175 -14.05 -4.66 26.80
C GLY A 175 -12.79 -4.56 25.94
N GLU A 176 -11.65 -4.25 26.57
CA GLU A 176 -10.36 -4.09 25.88
C GLU A 176 -9.95 -5.38 25.13
N THR A 177 -10.17 -5.36 23.82
CA THR A 177 -9.91 -6.50 22.92
C THR A 177 -8.84 -6.15 21.89
N PHE A 178 -8.98 -5.01 21.22
CA PHE A 178 -8.09 -4.60 20.13
C PHE A 178 -7.15 -3.48 20.54
N THR A 179 -5.90 -3.58 20.08
CA THR A 179 -4.98 -2.45 20.09
C THR A 179 -5.47 -1.42 19.08
N VAL A 180 -5.55 -0.15 19.49
CA VAL A 180 -5.88 0.95 18.59
C VAL A 180 -4.63 1.34 17.79
N PRO A 181 -4.56 1.08 16.48
CA PRO A 181 -3.34 1.25 15.69
C PRO A 181 -3.02 2.70 15.42
N ARG A 182 -1.76 2.98 15.04
CA ARG A 182 -1.31 4.28 14.54
C ARG A 182 -0.84 4.15 13.10
N GLY A 183 -1.22 5.11 12.24
CA GLY A 183 -0.63 5.23 10.91
C GLY A 183 0.82 5.71 11.01
N ALA A 184 1.74 5.03 10.33
CA ALA A 184 3.11 5.49 10.12
C ALA A 184 3.22 5.97 8.68
N TYR A 185 3.50 7.25 8.50
CA TYR A 185 3.57 7.88 7.19
C TYR A 185 5.06 8.02 6.79
N PRO A 186 5.42 7.65 5.55
CA PRO A 186 6.79 7.80 5.08
C PRO A 186 7.17 9.28 5.03
N ASP A 187 8.45 9.56 5.31
CA ASP A 187 9.03 10.87 5.12
C ASP A 187 8.93 11.34 3.65
N GLU A 188 9.05 12.65 3.42
CA GLU A 188 9.05 13.26 2.10
C GLU A 188 10.06 12.58 1.16
N GLY A 189 9.69 12.40 -0.12
CA GLY A 189 10.55 11.77 -1.15
C GLY A 189 10.07 10.43 -1.70
N ALA A 190 9.01 9.82 -1.14
CA ALA A 190 8.45 8.55 -1.61
C ALA A 190 7.57 8.67 -2.87
N ARG A 191 7.32 9.89 -3.38
CA ARG A 191 6.37 10.15 -4.49
C ARG A 191 7.10 10.31 -5.82
N ILE A 192 7.46 9.19 -6.46
CA ILE A 192 8.05 9.21 -7.80
C ILE A 192 6.98 9.57 -8.84
N LYS A 193 7.27 10.57 -9.66
CA LYS A 193 6.41 11.05 -10.73
C LYS A 193 6.65 10.30 -12.03
N ASN A 194 5.64 10.32 -12.92
CA ASN A 194 5.76 9.81 -14.27
C ASN A 194 6.76 10.68 -15.06
N LEU A 195 7.70 10.08 -15.78
CA LEU A 195 8.76 10.80 -16.49
C LEU A 195 8.25 11.64 -17.66
N GLN A 196 7.07 11.33 -18.19
CA GLN A 196 6.44 12.07 -19.30
C GLN A 196 5.34 13.03 -18.83
N GLU A 197 4.77 12.74 -17.65
CA GLU A 197 3.67 13.51 -17.04
C GLU A 197 4.03 13.84 -15.59
N PRO A 198 4.92 14.83 -15.34
CA PRO A 198 5.46 15.11 -13.99
C PRO A 198 4.40 15.51 -12.95
N GLU A 199 3.22 15.90 -13.38
CA GLU A 199 2.08 16.21 -12.50
C GLU A 199 1.46 14.94 -11.89
N ARG A 200 1.65 13.77 -12.54
CA ARG A 200 1.08 12.49 -12.12
C ARG A 200 2.09 11.61 -11.41
N LEU A 201 1.61 10.81 -10.48
CA LEU A 201 2.44 9.74 -9.88
C LEU A 201 2.74 8.65 -10.91
N MET A 202 3.94 8.06 -10.81
CA MET A 202 4.32 6.91 -11.64
C MET A 202 3.41 5.71 -11.32
N SER A 203 2.66 5.26 -12.34
CA SER A 203 1.70 4.17 -12.22
C SER A 203 1.63 3.37 -13.50
N THR A 204 1.47 2.05 -13.42
CA THR A 204 1.28 1.17 -14.58
C THR A 204 -0.13 1.25 -15.16
N SER A 205 -1.10 1.73 -14.38
CA SER A 205 -2.51 1.82 -14.78
C SER A 205 -2.94 3.19 -15.28
N ARG A 206 -2.10 4.22 -15.12
CA ARG A 206 -2.44 5.61 -15.48
C ARG A 206 -1.22 6.35 -16.01
N GLY A 207 -1.42 7.19 -17.02
CA GLY A 207 -0.38 8.01 -17.62
C GLY A 207 0.36 7.32 -18.76
N ALA A 208 1.32 8.04 -19.36
CA ALA A 208 2.08 7.58 -20.52
C ALA A 208 3.00 6.40 -20.13
N PRO A 209 2.89 5.23 -20.79
CA PRO A 209 3.74 4.05 -20.48
C PRO A 209 5.24 4.32 -20.61
N GLN A 210 5.63 5.22 -21.52
CA GLN A 210 7.03 5.63 -21.72
C GLN A 210 7.62 6.31 -20.48
N GLY A 211 6.76 6.97 -19.67
CA GLY A 211 7.17 7.64 -18.44
C GLY A 211 7.20 6.74 -17.20
N VAL A 212 6.92 5.43 -17.36
CA VAL A 212 6.86 4.46 -16.26
C VAL A 212 8.11 3.58 -16.27
N VAL A 213 8.94 3.69 -15.25
CA VAL A 213 10.10 2.80 -15.03
C VAL A 213 9.61 1.60 -14.21
N ARG A 214 9.64 0.40 -14.85
CA ARG A 214 9.29 -0.86 -14.18
C ARG A 214 10.53 -1.49 -13.56
N LEU A 215 10.36 -2.22 -12.49
CA LEU A 215 11.48 -2.91 -11.84
C LEU A 215 12.07 -4.05 -12.70
N VAL A 216 11.33 -4.50 -13.71
CA VAL A 216 11.78 -5.53 -14.68
C VAL A 216 12.35 -4.93 -15.96
N ASP A 217 12.37 -3.60 -16.12
CA ASP A 217 12.94 -2.96 -17.31
C ASP A 217 14.45 -3.24 -17.40
N SER A 218 14.93 -3.50 -18.61
CA SER A 218 16.37 -3.60 -18.88
C SER A 218 17.07 -2.26 -18.69
N ALA A 219 18.38 -2.28 -18.46
CA ALA A 219 19.17 -1.06 -18.32
C ALA A 219 19.02 -0.11 -19.53
N ASP A 220 18.89 -0.67 -20.75
CA ASP A 220 18.73 0.14 -21.95
C ASP A 220 17.33 0.77 -22.06
N GLU A 221 16.29 0.05 -21.63
CA GLU A 221 14.94 0.61 -21.53
C GLU A 221 14.88 1.75 -20.49
N ILE A 222 15.50 1.55 -19.33
CA ILE A 222 15.60 2.59 -18.30
C ILE A 222 16.32 3.83 -18.88
N ARG A 223 17.49 3.65 -19.51
CA ARG A 223 18.22 4.77 -20.13
C ARG A 223 17.40 5.49 -21.18
N ARG A 224 16.68 4.75 -22.02
CA ARG A 224 15.80 5.34 -23.05
C ARG A 224 14.68 6.18 -22.42
N LYS A 225 14.02 5.65 -21.39
CA LYS A 225 12.93 6.35 -20.68
C LYS A 225 13.42 7.64 -20.03
N PHE A 226 14.58 7.62 -19.40
CA PHE A 226 15.19 8.83 -18.83
C PHE A 226 15.64 9.83 -19.89
N LYS A 227 16.19 9.41 -21.03
CA LYS A 227 16.58 10.31 -22.13
C LYS A 227 15.39 11.06 -22.72
N THR A 228 14.20 10.50 -22.67
CA THR A 228 12.96 11.11 -23.21
C THR A 228 12.10 11.74 -22.11
N ALA A 229 12.56 11.78 -20.88
CA ALA A 229 11.82 12.39 -19.78
C ALA A 229 11.56 13.88 -20.02
N VAL A 230 10.41 14.36 -19.58
CA VAL A 230 10.12 15.80 -19.55
C VAL A 230 11.01 16.44 -18.47
N THR A 231 11.79 17.44 -18.87
CA THR A 231 12.66 18.22 -17.98
C THR A 231 12.10 19.64 -17.85
N ASP A 232 12.46 20.29 -16.74
CA ASP A 232 12.20 21.72 -16.60
C ASP A 232 13.18 22.56 -17.47
N SER A 233 12.97 23.86 -17.51
CA SER A 233 13.83 24.82 -18.24
C SER A 233 15.09 25.19 -17.43
N GLY A 234 15.27 24.64 -16.25
CA GLY A 234 16.42 24.91 -15.37
C GLY A 234 17.70 24.21 -15.84
N ARG A 235 18.85 24.74 -15.47
CA ARG A 235 20.17 24.13 -15.71
C ARG A 235 20.77 23.53 -14.43
N GLU A 236 20.07 23.65 -13.33
CA GLU A 236 20.55 23.22 -12.01
C GLU A 236 19.84 21.93 -11.58
N ILE A 237 20.59 21.04 -10.94
CA ILE A 237 20.00 19.87 -10.26
C ILE A 237 19.68 20.32 -8.84
N VAL A 238 18.41 20.59 -8.57
CA VAL A 238 17.92 21.00 -7.25
C VAL A 238 17.04 19.91 -6.67
N HIS A 239 17.32 19.55 -5.43
CA HIS A 239 16.42 18.72 -4.64
C HIS A 239 15.62 19.64 -3.71
N ASP A 240 14.35 19.88 -4.04
CA ASP A 240 13.47 20.81 -3.32
C ASP A 240 12.40 20.10 -2.44
N GLY A 241 12.61 18.82 -2.12
CA GLY A 241 11.64 18.00 -1.36
C GLY A 241 10.41 17.58 -2.19
N ILE A 242 10.13 18.27 -3.29
CA ILE A 242 9.19 17.83 -4.34
C ILE A 242 10.08 17.23 -5.42
N VAL A 243 10.13 15.89 -5.53
CA VAL A 243 11.04 15.22 -6.48
C VAL A 243 10.75 15.71 -7.91
N ARG A 244 11.36 16.80 -8.30
CA ARG A 244 11.60 17.19 -9.68
C ARG A 244 12.94 16.57 -10.05
N PHE A 245 12.91 15.48 -10.81
CA PHE A 245 14.12 15.04 -11.51
C PHE A 245 14.36 16.00 -12.65
N SER A 246 15.10 17.05 -12.41
CA SER A 246 15.75 17.83 -13.47
C SER A 246 16.92 17.01 -13.98
N LEU A 247 16.69 16.11 -14.93
CA LEU A 247 17.72 15.36 -15.60
C LEU A 247 18.09 16.10 -16.89
N PHE A 248 19.24 16.79 -16.83
CA PHE A 248 19.99 17.30 -17.98
C PHE A 248 19.21 18.13 -19.00
N GLY A 249 19.53 19.42 -19.06
CA GLY A 249 19.18 20.27 -20.18
C GLY A 249 19.68 19.69 -21.51
N PRO A 250 19.16 20.17 -22.68
CA PRO A 250 19.50 19.63 -23.97
C PRO A 250 21.00 19.70 -24.20
N GLN A 251 21.62 18.54 -24.45
CA GLN A 251 22.94 18.51 -25.02
C GLN A 251 22.82 19.05 -26.44
N GLN A 252 23.46 20.20 -26.69
CA GLN A 252 23.70 20.68 -28.04
C GLN A 252 24.67 19.76 -28.76
#